data_435e1663d6d5b556c7342dcb628b8df2
#
_entry.id   435e1663d6d5b556c7342dcb628b8df2
#
_cell.length_a   1.000
_cell.length_b   1.000
_cell.length_c   1.000
_cell.angle_alpha   90.00
_cell.angle_beta   90.00
_cell.angle_gamma   90.00
#
_symmetry.space_group_name_H-M   'P 1'
#
loop_
_entity.id
_entity.type
_entity.pdbx_description
1 polymer ?
#
loop_
_entity_poly.entity_id
_entity_poly.type
_entity_poly.pdbx_seq_one_letter_code
_entity_poly.pdbx_strand_id
1 'polypeptide(L)'
;MLKNPVACEPVVEVTDESTGAALVCGRDYEVRYADNDRAGTGRAVVSGKAGTDYEGLSFVKPFVVSYRRLGGRYQRVTFLRTDGNQFTDTGYTPSCTDRVEFRFKPGKLFTQGYYCSREDMTKNTFALVQPGADTTRLRFDRNTDNKNALSAGQIAAGRIYTVEADGSTLEARINGNPMATMEGGDFTPIGPFMLFSLYYGTSITPQMSSAGTPATCTFYEFRVWDKDWNLVCDCVPARDTEAEEGSLQQCGVYNLITRKFYPNYGTSAFAEYGADEPYVPGPMSGLMLIVR
;
A
#
# COMPACT_ATOMS: atom_id res chain seq x y z
N MET A 1 -11.56 -11.13 17.32
CA MET A 1 -12.78 -10.76 16.54
C MET A 1 -12.40 -10.79 15.07
N LEU A 2 -12.98 -11.70 14.29
CA LEU A 2 -12.75 -11.74 12.83
C LEU A 2 -13.30 -10.44 12.25
N LYS A 3 -12.46 -9.64 11.60
CA LYS A 3 -12.86 -8.41 10.93
C LYS A 3 -13.57 -8.77 9.63
N ASN A 4 -14.63 -8.05 9.28
CA ASN A 4 -15.32 -8.27 8.03
C ASN A 4 -14.37 -8.08 6.84
N PRO A 5 -14.35 -9.01 5.90
CA PRO A 5 -13.57 -8.86 4.68
C PRO A 5 -14.06 -7.64 3.87
N VAL A 6 -13.17 -7.11 3.05
CA VAL A 6 -13.54 -6.08 2.07
C VAL A 6 -14.40 -6.73 0.99
N ALA A 7 -15.52 -6.11 0.66
CA ALA A 7 -16.41 -6.58 -0.39
C ALA A 7 -15.69 -6.66 -1.75
N CYS A 8 -15.91 -7.73 -2.46
CA CYS A 8 -15.32 -8.03 -3.75
C CYS A 8 -16.30 -7.64 -4.87
N GLU A 9 -15.95 -6.65 -5.67
CA GLU A 9 -16.81 -6.09 -6.72
C GLU A 9 -16.07 -6.15 -8.09
N PRO A 10 -16.11 -7.31 -8.78
CA PRO A 10 -15.47 -7.45 -10.08
C PRO A 10 -16.11 -6.52 -11.10
N VAL A 11 -15.30 -5.98 -12.03
CA VAL A 11 -15.84 -5.21 -13.15
C VAL A 11 -16.73 -6.10 -14.00
N VAL A 12 -17.95 -5.62 -14.29
CA VAL A 12 -18.92 -6.30 -15.16
C VAL A 12 -19.01 -5.53 -16.47
N GLU A 13 -18.70 -6.21 -17.56
CA GLU A 13 -18.88 -5.68 -18.92
C GLU A 13 -20.11 -6.33 -19.55
N VAL A 14 -20.98 -5.52 -20.16
CA VAL A 14 -22.21 -5.96 -20.80
C VAL A 14 -22.19 -5.53 -22.27
N THR A 15 -22.53 -6.47 -23.16
CA THR A 15 -22.61 -6.21 -24.58
C THR A 15 -24.00 -6.62 -25.10
N ASP A 16 -24.59 -5.77 -25.91
CA ASP A 16 -25.81 -6.08 -26.66
C ASP A 16 -25.46 -7.03 -27.82
N GLU A 17 -26.01 -8.24 -27.80
CA GLU A 17 -25.72 -9.26 -28.83
C GLU A 17 -26.26 -8.87 -30.21
N SER A 18 -27.37 -8.14 -30.25
CA SER A 18 -28.02 -7.80 -31.51
C SER A 18 -27.26 -6.73 -32.29
N THR A 19 -26.59 -5.85 -31.58
CA THR A 19 -25.86 -4.70 -32.16
C THR A 19 -24.35 -4.82 -32.05
N GLY A 20 -23.86 -5.68 -31.15
CA GLY A 20 -22.44 -5.76 -30.78
C GLY A 20 -21.96 -4.58 -29.94
N ALA A 21 -22.85 -3.69 -29.51
CA ALA A 21 -22.49 -2.50 -28.76
C ALA A 21 -22.17 -2.80 -27.31
N ALA A 22 -21.08 -2.22 -26.78
CA ALA A 22 -20.78 -2.25 -25.36
C ALA A 22 -21.73 -1.28 -24.61
N LEU A 23 -22.41 -1.79 -23.58
CA LEU A 23 -23.30 -1.03 -22.73
C LEU A 23 -22.52 -0.34 -21.60
N VAL A 24 -23.03 0.80 -21.14
CA VAL A 24 -22.36 1.63 -20.13
C VAL A 24 -23.08 1.50 -18.78
N CYS A 25 -22.33 1.06 -17.77
CA CYS A 25 -22.84 0.99 -16.39
C CYS A 25 -23.26 2.40 -15.91
N GLY A 26 -24.42 2.48 -15.25
CA GLY A 26 -25.02 3.72 -14.80
C GLY A 26 -25.84 4.46 -15.86
N ARG A 27 -25.65 4.19 -17.15
CA ARG A 27 -26.47 4.71 -18.25
C ARG A 27 -27.49 3.67 -18.74
N ASP A 28 -27.02 2.49 -19.12
CA ASP A 28 -27.82 1.45 -19.76
C ASP A 28 -28.22 0.35 -18.77
N TYR A 29 -27.38 0.08 -17.78
CA TYR A 29 -27.60 -0.93 -16.73
C TYR A 29 -26.99 -0.50 -15.39
N GLU A 30 -27.39 -1.19 -14.33
CA GLU A 30 -26.83 -1.11 -12.98
C GLU A 30 -26.35 -2.48 -12.53
N VAL A 31 -25.32 -2.48 -11.66
CA VAL A 31 -24.79 -3.69 -11.04
C VAL A 31 -24.93 -3.62 -9.52
N ARG A 32 -25.44 -4.70 -8.93
CA ARG A 32 -25.45 -4.91 -7.48
C ARG A 32 -24.74 -6.21 -7.16
N TYR A 33 -24.02 -6.24 -6.05
CA TYR A 33 -23.32 -7.43 -5.60
C TYR A 33 -24.00 -8.02 -4.36
N ALA A 34 -23.95 -9.35 -4.26
CA ALA A 34 -24.41 -10.10 -3.10
C ALA A 34 -23.43 -11.23 -2.78
N ASP A 35 -23.35 -11.60 -1.49
CA ASP A 35 -22.47 -12.67 -0.99
C ASP A 35 -20.98 -12.45 -1.35
N ASN A 36 -20.55 -11.20 -1.53
CA ASN A 36 -19.26 -10.80 -2.03
C ASN A 36 -18.27 -10.36 -0.95
N ASP A 37 -18.63 -10.48 0.33
CA ASP A 37 -17.86 -10.07 1.50
C ASP A 37 -17.16 -11.24 2.23
N ARG A 38 -17.27 -12.46 1.71
CA ARG A 38 -16.66 -13.67 2.28
C ARG A 38 -16.26 -14.65 1.18
N ALA A 39 -15.31 -15.51 1.47
CA ALA A 39 -14.91 -16.57 0.55
C ALA A 39 -16.09 -17.50 0.22
N GLY A 40 -16.23 -17.83 -1.06
CA GLY A 40 -17.34 -18.63 -1.57
C GLY A 40 -17.80 -18.15 -2.94
N THR A 41 -19.11 -18.26 -3.21
CA THR A 41 -19.71 -17.82 -4.46
C THR A 41 -20.41 -16.47 -4.23
N GLY A 42 -19.83 -15.40 -4.75
CA GLY A 42 -20.47 -14.10 -4.89
C GLY A 42 -21.40 -14.04 -6.11
N ARG A 43 -22.25 -13.04 -6.18
CA ARG A 43 -23.20 -12.81 -7.27
C ARG A 43 -23.17 -11.36 -7.71
N ALA A 44 -23.03 -11.13 -9.02
CA ALA A 44 -23.29 -9.85 -9.63
C ALA A 44 -24.70 -9.90 -10.24
N VAL A 45 -25.59 -9.02 -9.79
CA VAL A 45 -26.94 -8.85 -10.33
C VAL A 45 -26.90 -7.62 -11.25
N VAL A 46 -27.05 -7.87 -12.53
CA VAL A 46 -27.10 -6.83 -13.55
C VAL A 46 -28.56 -6.58 -13.93
N SER A 47 -28.99 -5.34 -13.86
CA SER A 47 -30.37 -4.94 -14.18
C SER A 47 -30.34 -3.80 -15.19
N GLY A 48 -31.15 -3.93 -16.25
CA GLY A 48 -31.37 -2.85 -17.21
C GLY A 48 -32.01 -1.65 -16.53
N LYS A 49 -31.53 -0.45 -16.88
CA LYS A 49 -31.98 0.78 -16.23
C LYS A 49 -33.35 1.21 -16.78
N ALA A 50 -34.20 1.75 -15.90
CA ALA A 50 -35.49 2.29 -16.27
C ALA A 50 -35.34 3.41 -17.32
N GLY A 51 -36.22 3.40 -18.34
CA GLY A 51 -36.22 4.35 -19.45
C GLY A 51 -35.19 4.05 -20.54
N THR A 52 -34.57 2.87 -20.54
CA THR A 52 -33.70 2.37 -21.62
C THR A 52 -34.36 1.18 -22.33
N ASP A 53 -33.80 0.80 -23.47
CA ASP A 53 -34.24 -0.40 -24.23
C ASP A 53 -34.02 -1.70 -23.46
N TYR A 54 -33.26 -1.64 -22.37
CA TYR A 54 -32.90 -2.77 -21.50
C TYR A 54 -33.74 -2.84 -20.23
N GLU A 55 -34.72 -1.95 -20.04
CA GLU A 55 -35.60 -1.95 -18.89
C GLU A 55 -36.34 -3.30 -18.71
N GLY A 56 -36.35 -3.78 -17.47
CA GLY A 56 -36.97 -5.06 -17.12
C GLY A 56 -36.07 -6.29 -17.35
N LEU A 57 -34.92 -6.15 -17.99
CA LEU A 57 -33.93 -7.22 -18.08
C LEU A 57 -33.17 -7.33 -16.75
N SER A 58 -32.97 -8.56 -16.28
CA SER A 58 -32.16 -8.83 -15.09
C SER A 58 -31.43 -10.16 -15.23
N PHE A 59 -30.15 -10.15 -14.88
CA PHE A 59 -29.27 -11.33 -14.95
C PHE A 59 -28.48 -11.46 -13.67
N VAL A 60 -28.29 -12.71 -13.24
CA VAL A 60 -27.43 -13.04 -12.10
C VAL A 60 -26.21 -13.81 -12.61
N LYS A 61 -25.01 -13.27 -12.35
CA LYS A 61 -23.76 -13.94 -12.70
C LYS A 61 -23.02 -14.32 -11.44
N PRO A 62 -22.77 -15.61 -11.17
CA PRO A 62 -21.95 -16.02 -10.06
C PRO A 62 -20.46 -15.77 -10.37
N PHE A 63 -19.69 -15.48 -9.33
CA PHE A 63 -18.22 -15.39 -9.37
C PHE A 63 -17.63 -15.97 -8.09
N VAL A 64 -16.37 -16.39 -8.16
CA VAL A 64 -15.68 -16.95 -7.00
C VAL A 64 -15.05 -15.82 -6.20
N VAL A 65 -15.40 -15.72 -4.92
CA VAL A 65 -14.71 -14.89 -3.93
C VAL A 65 -13.72 -15.76 -3.20
N SER A 66 -12.46 -15.42 -3.28
CA SER A 66 -11.41 -16.07 -2.50
C SER A 66 -10.52 -15.04 -1.84
N TYR A 67 -9.84 -15.41 -0.78
CA TYR A 67 -8.86 -14.52 -0.19
C TYR A 67 -7.61 -14.44 -1.06
N ARG A 68 -7.06 -13.24 -1.22
CA ARG A 68 -5.86 -13.02 -2.03
C ARG A 68 -4.65 -13.64 -1.35
N ARG A 69 -4.24 -14.82 -1.83
CA ARG A 69 -3.03 -15.47 -1.40
C ARG A 69 -1.83 -14.91 -2.15
N LEU A 70 -0.77 -14.59 -1.43
CA LEU A 70 0.46 -14.01 -1.97
C LEU A 70 1.47 -15.08 -2.39
N GLY A 71 1.30 -16.29 -1.86
CA GLY A 71 2.15 -17.45 -2.13
C GLY A 71 2.24 -18.32 -0.88
N GLY A 72 2.00 -19.63 -1.04
CA GLY A 72 2.02 -20.56 0.06
C GLY A 72 1.06 -20.18 1.19
N ARG A 73 1.63 -19.89 2.35
CA ARG A 73 0.93 -19.58 3.59
C ARG A 73 0.63 -18.09 3.82
N TYR A 74 1.03 -17.20 2.90
CA TYR A 74 0.87 -15.76 3.11
C TYR A 74 -0.44 -15.25 2.52
N GLN A 75 -1.09 -14.38 3.27
CA GLN A 75 -2.37 -13.76 2.94
C GLN A 75 -2.22 -12.23 2.96
N ARG A 76 -2.67 -11.55 1.89
CA ARG A 76 -2.76 -10.09 1.88
C ARG A 76 -3.85 -9.64 2.84
N VAL A 77 -3.57 -8.59 3.61
CA VAL A 77 -4.52 -7.89 4.46
C VAL A 77 -4.66 -6.44 3.98
N THR A 78 -5.74 -5.77 4.36
CA THR A 78 -6.01 -4.41 3.84
C THR A 78 -5.11 -3.34 4.44
N PHE A 79 -4.53 -3.57 5.61
CA PHE A 79 -3.56 -2.68 6.25
C PHE A 79 -2.80 -3.37 7.40
N LEU A 80 -1.70 -2.74 7.81
CA LEU A 80 -1.03 -2.99 9.09
C LEU A 80 -0.99 -1.71 9.91
N ARG A 81 -1.20 -1.80 11.23
CA ARG A 81 -1.09 -0.66 12.14
C ARG A 81 0.06 -0.86 13.13
N THR A 82 0.94 0.13 13.18
CA THR A 82 2.04 0.21 14.13
C THR A 82 1.67 1.10 15.32
N ASP A 83 2.23 0.80 16.47
CA ASP A 83 2.11 1.61 17.70
C ASP A 83 3.45 2.24 18.13
N GLY A 84 4.48 2.09 17.29
CA GLY A 84 5.81 2.63 17.52
C GLY A 84 6.83 1.62 18.02
N ASN A 85 6.56 0.32 17.91
CA ASN A 85 7.48 -0.76 18.31
C ASN A 85 7.74 -1.76 17.17
N GLN A 86 7.17 -1.55 16.00
CA GLN A 86 7.27 -2.43 14.84
C GLN A 86 8.13 -1.80 13.78
N PHE A 87 8.92 -2.62 13.09
CA PHE A 87 9.59 -2.24 11.86
C PHE A 87 9.81 -3.49 10.99
N THR A 88 9.96 -3.29 9.70
CA THR A 88 10.15 -4.38 8.75
C THR A 88 11.04 -3.94 7.59
N ASP A 89 11.70 -4.90 6.95
CA ASP A 89 12.51 -4.74 5.76
C ASP A 89 11.62 -4.82 4.49
N THR A 90 12.01 -4.20 3.41
CA THR A 90 11.39 -4.34 2.10
C THR A 90 12.15 -5.30 1.18
N GLY A 91 13.38 -5.67 1.55
CA GLY A 91 14.31 -6.45 0.73
C GLY A 91 14.85 -5.68 -0.49
N TYR A 92 14.67 -4.37 -0.55
CA TYR A 92 15.12 -3.54 -1.66
C TYR A 92 16.03 -2.42 -1.18
N THR A 93 17.28 -2.41 -1.67
CA THR A 93 18.23 -1.31 -1.46
C THR A 93 18.04 -0.29 -2.58
N PRO A 94 17.67 0.97 -2.27
CA PRO A 94 17.37 1.95 -3.30
C PRO A 94 18.61 2.45 -4.04
N SER A 95 18.36 3.04 -5.21
CA SER A 95 19.28 4.00 -5.87
C SER A 95 18.86 5.43 -5.51
N CYS A 96 19.79 6.37 -5.55
CA CYS A 96 19.49 7.79 -5.31
C CYS A 96 18.56 8.41 -6.37
N THR A 97 18.36 7.74 -7.50
CA THR A 97 17.50 8.15 -8.61
C THR A 97 16.14 7.49 -8.60
N ASP A 98 15.86 6.62 -7.64
CA ASP A 98 14.61 5.90 -7.56
C ASP A 98 13.45 6.83 -7.21
N ARG A 99 12.26 6.43 -7.65
CA ARG A 99 11.00 7.02 -7.24
C ARG A 99 10.31 6.13 -6.22
N VAL A 100 9.84 6.75 -5.13
CA VAL A 100 9.17 6.06 -4.03
C VAL A 100 7.74 6.58 -3.90
N GLU A 101 6.79 5.67 -3.68
CA GLU A 101 5.44 5.97 -3.26
C GLU A 101 5.15 5.26 -1.93
N PHE A 102 4.58 6.00 -0.98
CA PHE A 102 4.20 5.47 0.33
C PHE A 102 2.80 5.92 0.68
N ARG A 103 1.90 4.97 0.90
CA ARG A 103 0.51 5.22 1.27
C ARG A 103 0.26 4.80 2.71
N PHE A 104 -0.13 5.76 3.53
CA PHE A 104 -0.27 5.56 4.97
C PHE A 104 -1.28 6.52 5.61
N LYS A 105 -1.58 6.27 6.88
CA LYS A 105 -2.39 7.12 7.73
C LYS A 105 -1.65 7.32 9.06
N PRO A 106 -1.17 8.52 9.40
CA PRO A 106 -0.52 8.80 10.68
C PRO A 106 -1.45 8.48 11.85
N GLY A 107 -0.94 7.82 12.87
CA GLY A 107 -1.67 7.55 14.11
C GLY A 107 -1.55 8.70 15.10
N LYS A 108 -0.32 9.00 15.50
CA LYS A 108 0.04 10.14 16.35
C LYS A 108 1.01 11.04 15.62
N LEU A 109 1.00 12.33 15.93
CA LEU A 109 1.94 13.30 15.35
C LEU A 109 3.06 13.55 16.37
N PHE A 110 4.25 13.05 16.09
CA PHE A 110 5.48 13.25 16.84
C PHE A 110 6.69 12.97 15.94
N THR A 111 7.89 13.16 16.41
CA THR A 111 9.10 12.79 15.65
C THR A 111 9.11 11.29 15.35
N GLN A 112 9.09 10.93 14.07
CA GLN A 112 9.03 9.53 13.65
C GLN A 112 9.51 9.35 12.22
N GLY A 113 10.02 8.16 11.91
CA GLY A 113 10.38 7.75 10.55
C GLY A 113 9.38 6.77 9.98
N TYR A 114 8.91 7.03 8.77
CA TYR A 114 7.96 6.18 8.07
C TYR A 114 8.66 5.15 7.19
N TYR A 115 9.67 5.55 6.45
CA TYR A 115 10.61 4.66 5.79
C TYR A 115 12.01 5.29 5.73
N CYS A 116 13.03 4.47 5.70
CA CYS A 116 14.41 4.93 5.70
C CYS A 116 15.35 3.90 5.09
N SER A 117 16.26 4.38 4.24
CA SER A 117 17.51 3.71 3.89
C SER A 117 18.62 4.71 4.13
N ARG A 118 19.59 4.41 4.98
CA ARG A 118 20.72 5.33 5.25
C ARG A 118 21.92 4.65 5.90
N GLU A 119 23.09 5.23 5.67
CA GLU A 119 24.34 4.80 6.30
C GLU A 119 24.44 5.25 7.75
N ASP A 120 24.20 6.54 7.98
CA ASP A 120 24.13 7.15 9.32
C ASP A 120 23.17 8.37 9.31
N MET A 121 23.14 9.13 10.40
CA MET A 121 22.24 10.29 10.53
C MET A 121 22.54 11.43 9.56
N THR A 122 23.72 11.46 8.95
CA THR A 122 24.22 12.64 8.23
C THR A 122 24.48 12.40 6.75
N LYS A 123 24.47 11.15 6.27
CA LYS A 123 24.82 10.84 4.88
C LYS A 123 24.13 9.59 4.34
N ASN A 124 24.08 9.54 3.02
CA ASN A 124 23.49 8.45 2.25
C ASN A 124 22.04 8.12 2.68
N THR A 125 21.28 9.16 2.97
CA THR A 125 19.91 9.06 3.47
C THR A 125 18.89 9.12 2.33
N PHE A 126 17.90 8.24 2.38
CA PHE A 126 16.69 8.28 1.58
C PHE A 126 15.54 7.94 2.52
N ALA A 127 14.83 8.95 3.03
CA ALA A 127 13.87 8.74 4.11
C ALA A 127 12.66 9.69 4.06
N LEU A 128 11.53 9.22 4.56
CA LEU A 128 10.36 10.02 4.88
C LEU A 128 10.23 10.11 6.40
N VAL A 129 10.27 11.31 6.93
CA VAL A 129 10.25 11.56 8.37
C VAL A 129 9.22 12.62 8.75
N GLN A 130 8.81 12.58 9.99
CA GLN A 130 8.08 13.66 10.65
C GLN A 130 9.04 14.33 11.63
N PRO A 131 9.50 15.55 11.34
CA PRO A 131 10.54 16.19 12.14
C PRO A 131 10.03 16.69 13.50
N GLY A 132 10.88 16.61 14.53
CA GLY A 132 10.50 16.98 15.90
C GLY A 132 10.19 18.47 16.10
N ALA A 133 10.76 19.32 15.27
CA ALA A 133 10.52 20.77 15.38
C ALA A 133 9.16 21.20 14.83
N ASP A 134 8.60 20.46 13.86
CA ASP A 134 7.26 20.65 13.30
C ASP A 134 6.61 19.30 13.04
N THR A 135 5.91 18.79 14.03
CA THR A 135 5.25 17.48 13.99
C THR A 135 4.01 17.45 13.09
N THR A 136 3.61 18.57 12.51
CA THR A 136 2.48 18.67 11.59
C THR A 136 2.90 18.60 10.13
N ARG A 137 4.20 18.49 9.83
CA ARG A 137 4.71 18.40 8.47
C ARG A 137 5.43 17.08 8.22
N LEU A 138 5.48 16.69 6.96
CA LEU A 138 6.36 15.63 6.46
C LEU A 138 7.62 16.24 5.88
N ARG A 139 8.74 15.60 6.13
CA ARG A 139 10.03 15.94 5.57
C ARG A 139 10.56 14.74 4.79
N PHE A 140 10.99 15.00 3.57
CA PHE A 140 11.69 14.02 2.78
C PHE A 140 13.19 14.30 2.82
N ASP A 141 13.97 13.38 3.36
CA ASP A 141 15.41 13.47 3.48
C ASP A 141 16.10 12.74 2.35
N ARG A 142 17.04 13.43 1.65
CA ARG A 142 17.85 12.88 0.58
C ARG A 142 19.32 13.25 0.78
N ASN A 143 20.19 12.27 0.76
CA ASN A 143 21.64 12.31 0.97
C ASN A 143 22.05 12.73 2.38
N THR A 144 21.63 13.90 2.87
CA THR A 144 21.99 14.39 4.21
C THR A 144 20.73 14.81 4.97
N ASP A 145 20.77 14.73 6.30
CA ASP A 145 19.75 15.36 7.14
C ASP A 145 19.76 16.89 6.93
N ASN A 146 18.58 17.51 6.90
CA ASN A 146 18.37 18.95 6.83
C ASN A 146 18.55 19.65 5.46
N LYS A 147 18.70 18.93 4.34
CA LYS A 147 18.62 19.49 2.99
C LYS A 147 17.43 18.90 2.24
N ASN A 148 16.22 19.32 2.58
CA ASN A 148 15.09 18.40 2.42
C ASN A 148 13.82 19.12 2.01
N ALA A 149 12.97 18.40 1.28
CA ALA A 149 11.63 18.86 0.94
C ALA A 149 10.70 18.74 2.16
N LEU A 150 10.14 19.85 2.58
CA LEU A 150 9.07 19.90 3.57
C LEU A 150 7.70 19.98 2.89
N SER A 151 6.68 19.34 3.46
CA SER A 151 5.32 19.51 2.97
C SER A 151 4.88 20.96 3.11
N ALA A 152 4.25 21.51 2.06
CA ALA A 152 3.72 22.88 2.08
C ALA A 152 2.57 23.05 3.09
N GLY A 153 1.84 21.97 3.38
CA GLY A 153 0.71 21.95 4.31
C GLY A 153 0.96 21.05 5.51
N GLN A 154 0.12 21.22 6.51
CA GLN A 154 0.11 20.39 7.71
C GLN A 154 -0.55 19.05 7.41
N ILE A 155 0.00 17.98 8.00
CA ILE A 155 -0.66 16.68 8.07
C ILE A 155 -1.48 16.57 9.36
N ALA A 156 -2.47 15.69 9.34
CA ALA A 156 -3.33 15.41 10.48
C ALA A 156 -3.36 13.90 10.77
N ALA A 157 -3.37 13.54 12.04
CA ALA A 157 -3.58 12.15 12.44
C ALA A 157 -4.94 11.63 11.93
N GLY A 158 -4.98 10.35 11.56
CA GLY A 158 -6.21 9.70 11.09
C GLY A 158 -6.60 9.96 9.63
N ARG A 159 -5.90 10.82 8.88
CA ARG A 159 -6.13 11.04 7.45
C ARG A 159 -5.16 10.21 6.61
N ILE A 160 -5.63 9.70 5.47
CA ILE A 160 -4.79 8.95 4.54
C ILE A 160 -4.01 9.91 3.66
N TYR A 161 -2.74 9.62 3.48
CA TYR A 161 -1.82 10.34 2.60
C TYR A 161 -1.12 9.36 1.67
N THR A 162 -0.91 9.81 0.43
CA THR A 162 0.04 9.22 -0.51
C THR A 162 1.18 10.21 -0.68
N VAL A 163 2.40 9.80 -0.36
CA VAL A 163 3.61 10.60 -0.55
C VAL A 163 4.41 9.98 -1.67
N GLU A 164 4.80 10.80 -2.61
CA GLU A 164 5.67 10.45 -3.72
C GLU A 164 6.96 11.25 -3.62
N ALA A 165 8.09 10.61 -3.92
CA ALA A 165 9.38 11.25 -4.00
C ALA A 165 10.17 10.69 -5.18
N ASP A 166 10.64 11.53 -6.08
CA ASP A 166 11.38 11.18 -7.27
C ASP A 166 12.83 11.65 -7.13
N GLY A 167 13.73 10.69 -6.96
CA GLY A 167 15.16 10.98 -6.79
C GLY A 167 15.85 11.52 -8.05
N SER A 168 15.27 11.29 -9.24
CA SER A 168 15.82 11.78 -10.52
C SER A 168 15.44 13.24 -10.77
N THR A 169 14.20 13.63 -10.49
CA THR A 169 13.70 15.00 -10.72
C THR A 169 13.83 15.89 -9.51
N LEU A 170 14.17 15.32 -8.34
CA LEU A 170 14.20 15.99 -7.04
C LEU A 170 12.85 16.56 -6.60
N GLU A 171 11.77 16.00 -7.11
CA GLU A 171 10.40 16.37 -6.75
C GLU A 171 9.84 15.46 -5.68
N ALA A 172 9.09 16.05 -4.76
CA ALA A 172 8.26 15.31 -3.82
C ALA A 172 6.84 15.87 -3.81
N ARG A 173 5.86 14.98 -3.61
CA ARG A 173 4.44 15.32 -3.62
C ARG A 173 3.71 14.65 -2.45
N ILE A 174 2.64 15.27 -1.99
CA ILE A 174 1.71 14.71 -1.01
C ILE A 174 0.28 14.83 -1.55
N ASN A 175 -0.40 13.70 -1.75
CA ASN A 175 -1.72 13.64 -2.40
C ASN A 175 -1.73 14.40 -3.74
N GLY A 176 -0.68 14.23 -4.55
CA GLY A 176 -0.49 14.90 -5.84
C GLY A 176 -0.05 16.37 -5.76
N ASN A 177 -0.09 17.01 -4.58
CA ASN A 177 0.34 18.40 -4.42
C ASN A 177 1.87 18.45 -4.23
N PRO A 178 2.58 19.39 -4.89
CA PRO A 178 4.03 19.49 -4.75
C PRO A 178 4.43 19.87 -3.31
N MET A 179 5.50 19.25 -2.84
CA MET A 179 6.28 19.67 -1.67
C MET A 179 7.38 20.63 -2.14
N ALA A 180 8.18 21.14 -1.21
CA ALA A 180 9.38 21.87 -1.60
C ALA A 180 10.35 20.94 -2.37
N THR A 181 11.12 21.49 -3.30
CA THR A 181 12.12 20.73 -4.06
C THR A 181 13.16 20.14 -3.12
N MET A 182 13.55 18.89 -3.38
CA MET A 182 14.65 18.25 -2.67
C MET A 182 15.98 18.88 -3.06
N GLU A 183 16.89 18.92 -2.12
CA GLU A 183 18.28 19.33 -2.35
C GLU A 183 19.21 18.12 -2.14
N GLY A 184 20.41 18.23 -2.61
CA GLY A 184 21.46 17.24 -2.40
C GLY A 184 21.98 16.61 -3.70
N GLY A 185 23.25 16.24 -3.69
CA GLY A 185 23.91 15.54 -4.79
C GLY A 185 23.59 14.04 -4.78
N ASP A 186 24.18 13.34 -5.72
CA ASP A 186 24.10 11.88 -5.78
C ASP A 186 24.75 11.24 -4.55
N PHE A 187 24.22 10.12 -4.15
CA PHE A 187 24.68 9.32 -3.03
C PHE A 187 24.46 7.83 -3.32
N THR A 188 25.11 6.98 -2.56
CA THR A 188 24.98 5.52 -2.68
C THR A 188 24.36 4.97 -1.41
N PRO A 189 23.06 4.66 -1.40
CA PRO A 189 22.46 3.97 -0.27
C PRO A 189 23.13 2.61 -0.04
N ILE A 190 23.30 2.22 1.20
CA ILE A 190 24.04 1.02 1.57
C ILE A 190 23.19 -0.07 2.23
N GLY A 191 21.93 0.20 2.48
CA GLY A 191 20.99 -0.74 3.10
C GLY A 191 19.60 -0.71 2.50
N PRO A 192 18.79 -1.73 2.77
CA PRO A 192 17.44 -1.76 2.26
C PRO A 192 16.57 -0.67 2.89
N PHE A 193 15.44 -0.36 2.23
CA PHE A 193 14.42 0.42 2.88
C PHE A 193 13.83 -0.36 4.05
N MET A 194 13.91 0.26 5.23
CA MET A 194 13.19 -0.17 6.43
C MET A 194 11.92 0.65 6.57
N LEU A 195 10.79 -0.01 6.78
CA LEU A 195 9.51 0.64 7.02
C LEU A 195 9.26 0.80 8.52
N PHE A 196 8.61 1.90 8.90
CA PHE A 196 8.18 2.27 10.26
C PHE A 196 9.33 2.60 11.21
N SER A 197 10.53 2.85 10.72
CA SER A 197 11.70 3.18 11.55
C SER A 197 12.66 4.12 10.83
N LEU A 198 13.47 4.81 11.61
CA LEU A 198 14.68 5.48 11.16
C LEU A 198 15.87 4.58 11.51
N TYR A 199 16.19 3.65 10.65
CA TYR A 199 17.25 2.68 10.85
C TYR A 199 18.57 3.16 10.25
N TYR A 200 19.70 2.80 10.87
CA TYR A 200 21.06 3.11 10.42
C TYR A 200 21.85 1.82 10.13
N GLY A 201 22.61 1.81 9.03
CA GLY A 201 23.62 0.81 8.76
C GLY A 201 23.24 -0.30 7.79
N THR A 202 24.19 -1.21 7.56
CA THR A 202 24.12 -2.28 6.55
C THR A 202 23.56 -3.60 7.09
N SER A 203 23.31 -3.69 8.39
CA SER A 203 22.93 -4.94 9.05
C SER A 203 21.51 -4.87 9.61
N ILE A 204 20.68 -5.86 9.27
CA ILE A 204 19.33 -6.08 9.84
C ILE A 204 19.43 -6.63 11.28
N THR A 205 20.47 -6.32 12.02
CA THR A 205 20.46 -6.60 13.44
C THR A 205 19.56 -5.60 14.14
N PRO A 206 18.65 -6.06 15.02
CA PRO A 206 17.67 -5.20 15.71
C PRO A 206 18.33 -4.34 16.80
N GLN A 207 19.40 -3.66 16.49
CA GLN A 207 19.84 -2.54 17.31
C GLN A 207 19.03 -1.32 16.84
N MET A 208 17.82 -1.21 17.37
CA MET A 208 17.21 0.11 17.49
C MET A 208 18.20 0.97 18.25
N SER A 209 19.02 1.75 17.51
CA SER A 209 19.76 2.79 18.19
C SER A 209 18.71 3.68 18.85
N SER A 210 18.98 4.14 20.04
CA SER A 210 18.15 5.03 20.84
C SER A 210 17.73 6.35 20.16
N ALA A 211 18.03 6.52 18.89
CA ALA A 211 17.74 7.69 18.06
C ALA A 211 16.65 7.45 16.99
N GLY A 212 16.22 6.22 16.73
CA GLY A 212 15.20 5.94 15.75
C GLY A 212 13.83 5.84 16.41
N THR A 213 12.98 6.83 16.24
CA THR A 213 11.61 6.79 16.75
C THR A 213 10.75 6.06 15.71
N PRO A 214 10.27 4.83 16.00
CA PRO A 214 9.41 4.09 15.10
C PRO A 214 8.09 4.81 14.86
N ALA A 215 7.52 4.64 13.67
CA ALA A 215 6.29 5.31 13.31
C ALA A 215 5.06 4.69 13.99
N THR A 216 4.14 5.55 14.41
CA THR A 216 2.76 5.17 14.73
C THR A 216 1.89 5.50 13.53
N CYS A 217 1.54 4.50 12.72
CA CYS A 217 0.74 4.71 11.52
C CYS A 217 -0.05 3.46 11.12
N THR A 218 -0.99 3.64 10.19
CA THR A 218 -1.58 2.56 9.43
C THR A 218 -0.95 2.56 8.04
N PHE A 219 -0.40 1.45 7.65
CA PHE A 219 0.29 1.22 6.37
C PHE A 219 -0.63 0.51 5.38
N TYR A 220 -0.61 0.95 4.13
CA TYR A 220 -1.39 0.37 3.04
C TYR A 220 -0.53 -0.19 1.92
N GLU A 221 0.50 0.54 1.47
CA GLU A 221 1.39 0.11 0.39
C GLU A 221 2.67 0.94 0.35
N PHE A 222 3.73 0.33 -0.22
CA PHE A 222 5.01 0.97 -0.48
C PHE A 222 5.56 0.46 -1.81
N ARG A 223 5.83 1.37 -2.74
CA ARG A 223 6.31 1.06 -4.07
C ARG A 223 7.56 1.83 -4.41
N VAL A 224 8.43 1.20 -5.21
CA VAL A 224 9.62 1.84 -5.75
C VAL A 224 9.75 1.51 -7.22
N TRP A 225 9.98 2.54 -8.01
CA TRP A 225 10.36 2.44 -9.43
C TRP A 225 11.79 2.90 -9.60
N ASP A 226 12.53 2.27 -10.50
CA ASP A 226 13.83 2.73 -10.92
C ASP A 226 13.74 3.98 -11.83
N LYS A 227 14.91 4.52 -12.24
CA LYS A 227 14.99 5.69 -13.13
C LYS A 227 14.29 5.48 -14.49
N ASP A 228 14.12 4.23 -14.93
CA ASP A 228 13.51 3.85 -16.20
C ASP A 228 12.03 3.45 -16.04
N TRP A 229 11.43 3.75 -14.87
CA TRP A 229 10.05 3.46 -14.51
C TRP A 229 9.69 1.97 -14.41
N ASN A 230 10.68 1.09 -14.25
CA ASN A 230 10.38 -0.28 -13.89
C ASN A 230 10.01 -0.36 -12.41
N LEU A 231 8.92 -1.04 -12.09
CA LEU A 231 8.53 -1.31 -10.71
C LEU A 231 9.49 -2.36 -10.13
N VAL A 232 10.34 -1.95 -9.18
CA VAL A 232 11.41 -2.78 -8.61
C VAL A 232 11.13 -3.24 -7.17
N CYS A 233 10.18 -2.58 -6.49
CA CYS A 233 9.70 -2.99 -5.18
C CYS A 233 8.21 -2.67 -5.09
N ASP A 234 7.41 -3.64 -4.62
CA ASP A 234 5.97 -3.47 -4.38
C ASP A 234 5.59 -4.23 -3.10
N CYS A 235 5.59 -3.51 -2.00
CA CYS A 235 5.32 -4.06 -0.68
C CYS A 235 3.89 -3.80 -0.24
N VAL A 236 3.20 -4.87 0.10
CA VAL A 236 1.83 -4.86 0.59
C VAL A 236 1.73 -5.44 2.00
N PRO A 237 0.74 -5.02 2.79
CA PRO A 237 0.44 -5.63 4.08
C PRO A 237 0.13 -7.11 3.93
N ALA A 238 0.73 -7.94 4.78
CA ALA A 238 0.50 -9.38 4.73
C ALA A 238 0.54 -10.02 6.12
N ARG A 239 -0.09 -11.18 6.24
CA ARG A 239 0.04 -12.05 7.38
C ARG A 239 0.43 -13.47 6.96
N ASP A 240 1.16 -14.13 7.84
CA ASP A 240 1.44 -15.55 7.78
C ASP A 240 0.26 -16.31 8.41
N THR A 241 -0.42 -17.15 7.65
CA THR A 241 -1.60 -17.89 8.13
C THR A 241 -1.25 -19.10 9.00
N GLU A 242 0.02 -19.50 9.03
CA GLU A 242 0.54 -20.61 9.83
C GLU A 242 1.24 -20.13 11.10
N ALA A 243 1.52 -18.82 11.23
CA ALA A 243 2.10 -18.27 12.44
C ALA A 243 1.06 -18.21 13.56
N GLU A 244 1.53 -18.36 14.80
CA GLU A 244 0.70 -18.20 15.99
C GLU A 244 0.04 -16.80 16.02
N GLU A 245 -1.25 -16.78 16.35
CA GLU A 245 -2.01 -15.53 16.41
C GLU A 245 -1.42 -14.58 17.48
N GLY A 246 -1.19 -13.34 17.09
CA GLY A 246 -0.57 -12.32 17.95
C GLY A 246 0.94 -12.44 18.11
N SER A 247 1.59 -13.41 17.46
CA SER A 247 3.05 -13.49 17.47
C SER A 247 3.70 -12.32 16.72
N LEU A 248 4.95 -12.00 17.07
CA LEU A 248 5.73 -10.95 16.41
C LEU A 248 5.85 -11.16 14.89
N GLN A 249 5.90 -12.41 14.45
CA GLN A 249 6.16 -12.78 13.06
C GLN A 249 4.89 -13.00 12.25
N GLN A 250 3.71 -12.94 12.87
CA GLN A 250 2.44 -13.19 12.18
C GLN A 250 2.20 -12.19 11.05
N CYS A 251 2.52 -10.92 11.27
CA CYS A 251 2.29 -9.85 10.31
C CYS A 251 3.60 -9.22 9.85
N GLY A 252 3.58 -8.72 8.62
CA GLY A 252 4.72 -8.07 7.98
C GLY A 252 4.34 -7.54 6.60
N VAL A 253 5.33 -7.30 5.77
CA VAL A 253 5.12 -6.90 4.39
C VAL A 253 5.52 -8.03 3.43
N TYR A 254 4.78 -8.13 2.33
CA TYR A 254 5.11 -9.05 1.25
C TYR A 254 5.50 -8.24 0.02
N ASN A 255 6.73 -8.42 -0.44
CA ASN A 255 7.20 -7.79 -1.66
C ASN A 255 6.75 -8.64 -2.86
N LEU A 256 5.84 -8.10 -3.67
CA LEU A 256 5.23 -8.77 -4.81
C LEU A 256 6.22 -9.04 -5.94
N ILE A 257 7.29 -8.23 -6.06
CA ILE A 257 8.33 -8.39 -7.09
C ILE A 257 9.23 -9.57 -6.75
N THR A 258 9.76 -9.61 -5.52
CA THR A 258 10.66 -10.69 -5.07
C THR A 258 9.90 -11.93 -4.60
N ARG A 259 8.57 -11.80 -4.40
CA ARG A 259 7.70 -12.86 -3.84
C ARG A 259 8.15 -13.34 -2.47
N LYS A 260 8.62 -12.42 -1.64
CA LYS A 260 9.16 -12.73 -0.33
C LYS A 260 8.41 -11.97 0.76
N PHE A 261 8.16 -12.66 1.86
CA PHE A 261 7.60 -12.09 3.09
C PHE A 261 8.72 -11.60 4.00
N TYR A 262 8.55 -10.41 4.52
CA TYR A 262 9.43 -9.77 5.50
C TYR A 262 8.64 -9.56 6.78
N PRO A 263 8.93 -10.32 7.83
CA PRO A 263 8.21 -10.23 9.09
C PRO A 263 8.52 -8.95 9.84
N ASN A 264 7.82 -8.75 10.93
CA ASN A 264 8.16 -7.73 11.91
C ASN A 264 9.44 -8.09 12.65
N TYR A 265 10.37 -7.16 12.69
CA TYR A 265 11.63 -7.25 13.47
C TYR A 265 11.57 -6.42 14.76
N GLY A 266 10.44 -5.80 15.06
CA GLY A 266 10.24 -4.99 16.26
C GLY A 266 10.11 -5.81 17.55
N THR A 267 9.76 -5.14 18.63
CA THR A 267 9.67 -5.75 19.97
C THR A 267 8.26 -6.14 20.38
N SER A 268 7.25 -5.74 19.60
CA SER A 268 5.84 -6.14 19.79
C SER A 268 5.19 -6.49 18.46
N ALA A 269 4.15 -7.30 18.48
CA ALA A 269 3.33 -7.58 17.30
C ALA A 269 2.70 -6.30 16.73
N PHE A 270 2.29 -6.32 15.46
CA PHE A 270 1.52 -5.20 14.92
C PHE A 270 0.24 -4.99 15.76
N ALA A 271 -0.04 -3.74 16.10
CA ALA A 271 -1.14 -3.37 16.99
C ALA A 271 -2.50 -3.75 16.41
N GLU A 272 -2.60 -3.77 15.08
CA GLU A 272 -3.79 -4.17 14.35
C GLU A 272 -3.43 -4.47 12.90
N TYR A 273 -4.15 -5.39 12.29
CA TYR A 273 -4.14 -5.60 10.84
C TYR A 273 -5.58 -5.60 10.31
N GLY A 274 -5.73 -5.26 9.03
CA GLY A 274 -7.02 -5.22 8.37
C GLY A 274 -7.58 -6.61 8.08
N ALA A 275 -8.79 -6.64 7.54
CA ALA A 275 -9.39 -7.86 7.01
C ALA A 275 -8.50 -8.47 5.91
N ASP A 276 -8.60 -9.78 5.74
CA ASP A 276 -8.00 -10.46 4.59
C ASP A 276 -8.60 -9.86 3.30
N GLU A 277 -7.75 -9.45 2.37
CA GLU A 277 -8.23 -8.96 1.07
C GLU A 277 -8.81 -10.13 0.27
N PRO A 278 -10.06 -10.02 -0.18
CA PRO A 278 -10.60 -11.01 -1.10
C PRO A 278 -9.82 -10.97 -2.42
N TYR A 279 -9.47 -12.13 -2.94
CA TYR A 279 -8.89 -12.26 -4.26
C TYR A 279 -10.01 -12.25 -5.30
N VAL A 280 -10.04 -11.17 -6.06
CA VAL A 280 -10.69 -11.19 -7.37
C VAL A 280 -9.60 -11.61 -8.34
N PRO A 281 -9.68 -12.78 -9.01
CA PRO A 281 -8.86 -13.01 -10.19
C PRO A 281 -8.99 -11.78 -11.07
N GLY A 282 -7.86 -11.21 -11.56
CA GLY A 282 -7.85 -9.99 -12.37
C GLY A 282 -8.93 -10.00 -13.45
N PRO A 283 -9.19 -8.93 -14.20
CA PRO A 283 -10.41 -8.78 -14.99
C PRO A 283 -10.70 -10.12 -15.61
N MET A 284 -11.77 -10.75 -15.10
CA MET A 284 -12.15 -12.05 -15.61
C MET A 284 -12.49 -11.77 -17.07
N SER A 285 -11.50 -11.95 -17.95
CA SER A 285 -11.74 -12.08 -19.37
C SER A 285 -12.77 -13.18 -19.50
N GLY A 286 -14.06 -12.82 -19.49
CA GLY A 286 -15.13 -13.79 -19.53
C GLY A 286 -16.38 -13.48 -18.71
N LEU A 287 -16.48 -12.38 -17.94
CA LEU A 287 -17.81 -11.93 -17.50
C LEU A 287 -18.45 -11.08 -18.62
N MET A 288 -18.40 -11.58 -19.84
CA MET A 288 -19.16 -11.01 -20.96
C MET A 288 -20.60 -11.47 -20.82
N LEU A 289 -21.49 -10.57 -20.39
CA LEU A 289 -22.93 -10.79 -20.43
C LEU A 289 -23.41 -10.39 -21.82
N ILE A 290 -23.82 -11.38 -22.60
CA ILE A 290 -24.46 -11.15 -23.92
C ILE A 290 -25.95 -11.04 -23.65
N VAL A 291 -26.54 -9.88 -23.92
CA VAL A 291 -27.96 -9.62 -23.85
C VAL A 291 -28.55 -9.88 -25.23
N ARG A 292 -29.53 -10.78 -25.33
CA ARG A 292 -30.28 -11.06 -26.55
C ARG A 292 -31.59 -10.28 -26.57
#